data_e322493047fb0904ccbe1bf8e27ebd97
#
_entry.id   e322493047fb0904ccbe1bf8e27ebd97
#
_cell.length_a   1.000
_cell.length_b   1.000
_cell.length_c   1.000
_cell.angle_alpha   90.00
_cell.angle_beta   90.00
_cell.angle_gamma   90.00
#
_symmetry.space_group_name_H-M   'P 1'
#
loop_
_entity.id
_entity.type
_entity.pdbx_description
1 polymer ?
#
loop_
_entity_poly.entity_id
_entity_poly.type
_entity_poly.pdbx_seq_one_letter_code
_entity_poly.pdbx_strand_id
1 'polypeptide(L)'
;MKTAINAIAATLCLALASTASNARGPYGSINVGNWQGGAYTNDKNGSFSHCAAGATYQSGIYFVVSVGEDYSWRLGFAHENWQLTAGQAFALALTFDGQPAINVQGLPIGSHLVNVDMPANSSLIGQFRKAKVMTAFAQGQLFQFTLTQTAQLLPSLVNCVVSIKKNGIANGGEFAVAAPKPAAAAAPPQSASAPPKPSKTVKQTGTGFVISANGHVVTNQHVIEGCVGDIQGNLSGESPVKLRVVSSDETNDLALLQARTSFKEIASIRSKPIHPGDSVVAIGYPFHGLLTSDFTVTTGVVNSLSGVLNDTRFLQISAPVQPGNSGGPLLDSNGEVVGMVAAKLNALKFVKATGDMPENINFAIKTGALRDFLDNSVVAYQTVEAKAN
;
A
#
# COMPACT_ATOMS: atom_id res chain seq x y z
N MET A 1 -25.14 52.50 -58.77
CA MET A 1 -25.74 52.02 -57.54
C MET A 1 -24.95 50.81 -57.08
N LYS A 2 -24.16 50.95 -56.01
CA LYS A 2 -23.28 49.90 -55.47
C LYS A 2 -23.91 49.37 -54.18
N THR A 3 -24.29 48.11 -54.19
CA THR A 3 -24.81 47.42 -52.99
C THR A 3 -23.68 46.69 -52.34
N ALA A 4 -23.30 47.06 -51.12
CA ALA A 4 -22.30 46.39 -50.34
C ALA A 4 -22.95 45.22 -49.57
N ILE A 5 -22.41 44.04 -49.70
CA ILE A 5 -22.78 42.85 -48.93
C ILE A 5 -21.76 42.71 -47.78
N ASN A 6 -22.23 42.92 -46.56
CA ASN A 6 -21.45 42.67 -45.36
C ASN A 6 -21.45 41.16 -45.07
N ALA A 7 -20.30 40.52 -45.14
CA ALA A 7 -20.09 39.18 -44.65
C ALA A 7 -19.69 39.24 -43.16
N ILE A 8 -20.51 38.68 -42.31
CA ILE A 8 -20.23 38.47 -40.88
C ILE A 8 -19.43 37.15 -40.77
N ALA A 9 -18.14 37.27 -40.44
CA ALA A 9 -17.32 36.11 -40.10
C ALA A 9 -17.61 35.72 -38.64
N ALA A 10 -18.34 34.62 -38.46
CA ALA A 10 -18.51 34.02 -37.14
C ALA A 10 -17.25 33.17 -36.83
N THR A 11 -16.40 33.70 -35.96
CA THR A 11 -15.24 32.97 -35.44
C THR A 11 -15.75 31.96 -34.40
N LEU A 12 -15.79 30.67 -34.82
CA LEU A 12 -16.11 29.54 -33.95
C LEU A 12 -14.87 29.24 -33.09
N CYS A 13 -14.78 29.79 -31.88
CA CYS A 13 -13.78 29.31 -30.90
C CYS A 13 -14.14 27.93 -30.47
N LEU A 14 -13.50 26.91 -31.07
CA LEU A 14 -13.45 25.56 -30.51
C LEU A 14 -12.54 25.60 -29.28
N ALA A 15 -13.13 25.73 -28.11
CA ALA A 15 -12.46 25.43 -26.86
C ALA A 15 -12.22 23.92 -26.79
N LEU A 16 -11.01 23.49 -27.13
CA LEU A 16 -10.54 22.15 -26.80
C LEU A 16 -10.40 22.07 -25.28
N ALA A 17 -11.47 21.62 -24.63
CA ALA A 17 -11.42 21.23 -23.24
C ALA A 17 -10.55 19.96 -23.13
N SER A 18 -9.26 20.15 -22.85
CA SER A 18 -8.39 19.10 -22.36
C SER A 18 -8.97 18.60 -21.04
N THR A 19 -9.59 17.43 -21.05
CA THR A 19 -10.02 16.75 -19.83
C THR A 19 -8.79 16.19 -19.11
N ALA A 20 -8.02 17.07 -18.47
CA ALA A 20 -7.13 16.64 -17.41
C ALA A 20 -8.04 16.10 -16.29
N SER A 21 -7.87 14.85 -15.91
CA SER A 21 -8.56 14.26 -14.76
C SER A 21 -7.95 14.86 -13.51
N ASN A 22 -8.50 15.98 -13.04
CA ASN A 22 -8.03 16.66 -11.85
C ASN A 22 -8.83 16.16 -10.65
N ALA A 23 -8.15 15.59 -9.67
CA ALA A 23 -8.74 15.31 -8.39
C ALA A 23 -9.31 16.62 -7.80
N ARG A 24 -10.60 16.63 -7.43
CA ARG A 24 -11.20 17.80 -6.81
C ARG A 24 -10.73 17.92 -5.38
N GLY A 25 -10.39 19.12 -4.97
CA GLY A 25 -9.88 19.49 -3.65
C GLY A 25 -8.94 20.70 -3.73
N PRO A 26 -8.25 21.06 -2.67
CA PRO A 26 -8.32 20.44 -1.35
C PRO A 26 -9.62 20.72 -0.59
N TYR A 27 -10.16 19.70 0.06
CA TYR A 27 -11.24 19.83 1.02
C TYR A 27 -10.66 19.84 2.44
N GLY A 28 -11.14 20.74 3.29
CA GLY A 28 -10.50 21.00 4.58
C GLY A 28 -9.14 21.65 4.41
N SER A 29 -8.36 21.69 5.48
CA SER A 29 -7.03 22.29 5.44
C SER A 29 -6.01 21.49 6.24
N ILE A 30 -4.89 21.18 5.60
CA ILE A 30 -3.67 20.72 6.23
C ILE A 30 -2.66 21.83 6.12
N ASN A 31 -2.23 22.38 7.26
CA ASN A 31 -1.23 23.44 7.33
C ASN A 31 -0.13 23.01 8.30
N VAL A 32 1.03 22.61 7.76
CA VAL A 32 2.19 22.14 8.52
C VAL A 32 3.41 22.87 8.00
N GLY A 33 3.85 23.92 8.71
CA GLY A 33 4.94 24.77 8.23
C GLY A 33 4.61 25.42 6.89
N ASN A 34 5.42 25.12 5.87
CA ASN A 34 5.21 25.59 4.49
C ASN A 34 4.37 24.63 3.63
N TRP A 35 3.95 23.47 4.20
CA TRP A 35 3.11 22.50 3.53
C TRP A 35 1.63 22.89 3.65
N GLN A 36 0.94 22.96 2.53
CA GLN A 36 -0.49 23.29 2.48
C GLN A 36 -1.23 22.27 1.63
N GLY A 37 -2.43 21.89 2.07
CA GLY A 37 -3.24 20.92 1.35
C GLY A 37 -4.51 20.53 2.07
N GLY A 38 -5.00 19.32 1.81
CA GLY A 38 -6.22 18.76 2.38
C GLY A 38 -6.59 17.43 1.77
N ALA A 39 -7.87 17.10 1.78
CA ALA A 39 -8.41 15.90 1.17
C ALA A 39 -8.77 16.11 -0.31
N TYR A 40 -8.66 15.05 -1.10
CA TYR A 40 -9.00 15.07 -2.52
C TYR A 40 -9.91 13.91 -2.89
N THR A 41 -10.78 14.15 -3.86
CA THR A 41 -11.71 13.16 -4.39
C THR A 41 -11.34 12.75 -5.80
N ASN A 42 -11.82 11.58 -6.21
CA ASN A 42 -11.76 11.13 -7.59
C ASN A 42 -12.84 11.84 -8.42
N ASP A 43 -12.46 12.50 -9.51
CA ASP A 43 -13.37 13.29 -10.34
C ASP A 43 -14.45 12.46 -11.04
N LYS A 44 -14.20 11.17 -11.23
CA LYS A 44 -15.14 10.30 -11.95
C LYS A 44 -16.34 9.89 -11.11
N ASN A 45 -16.15 9.69 -9.82
CA ASN A 45 -17.19 9.16 -8.94
C ASN A 45 -17.37 9.94 -7.63
N GLY A 46 -16.58 11.00 -7.39
CA GLY A 46 -16.63 11.79 -6.17
C GLY A 46 -16.20 11.07 -4.89
N SER A 47 -15.72 9.81 -4.99
CA SER A 47 -15.21 9.09 -3.83
C SER A 47 -13.91 9.71 -3.32
N PHE A 48 -13.64 9.53 -2.03
CA PHE A 48 -12.34 9.89 -1.46
C PHE A 48 -11.20 9.18 -2.20
N SER A 49 -10.12 9.88 -2.44
CA SER A 49 -8.93 9.37 -3.13
C SER A 49 -7.70 9.39 -2.23
N HIS A 50 -7.35 10.55 -1.72
CA HIS A 50 -6.14 10.73 -0.91
C HIS A 50 -6.17 12.04 -0.14
N CYS A 51 -5.31 12.16 0.85
CA CYS A 51 -4.93 13.43 1.46
C CYS A 51 -3.53 13.83 0.98
N ALA A 52 -3.34 15.09 0.63
CA ALA A 52 -2.06 15.59 0.14
C ALA A 52 -1.77 17.00 0.67
N ALA A 53 -0.49 17.30 0.81
CA ALA A 53 -0.02 18.66 1.02
C ALA A 53 1.27 18.90 0.23
N GLY A 54 1.45 20.11 -0.27
CA GLY A 54 2.58 20.49 -1.08
C GLY A 54 3.19 21.81 -0.66
N ALA A 55 4.41 22.03 -1.11
CA ALA A 55 5.19 23.26 -0.90
C ALA A 55 5.93 23.64 -2.19
N THR A 56 5.97 24.93 -2.50
CA THR A 56 6.75 25.46 -3.63
C THR A 56 8.16 25.78 -3.17
N TYR A 57 9.14 25.34 -3.93
CA TYR A 57 10.58 25.57 -3.68
C TYR A 57 11.13 26.68 -4.58
N GLN A 58 12.28 27.24 -4.20
CA GLN A 58 12.92 28.30 -4.98
C GLN A 58 13.31 27.88 -6.40
N SER A 59 13.47 26.58 -6.63
CA SER A 59 13.69 26.00 -7.96
C SER A 59 12.49 26.09 -8.90
N GLY A 60 11.33 26.56 -8.42
CA GLY A 60 10.05 26.52 -9.14
C GLY A 60 9.34 25.18 -9.04
N ILE A 61 9.96 24.18 -8.43
CA ILE A 61 9.34 22.86 -8.25
C ILE A 61 8.32 22.93 -7.12
N TYR A 62 7.10 22.48 -7.42
CA TYR A 62 6.07 22.20 -6.43
C TYR A 62 6.21 20.75 -6.00
N PHE A 63 6.58 20.55 -4.74
CA PHE A 63 6.77 19.23 -4.14
C PHE A 63 5.56 18.87 -3.29
N VAL A 64 4.96 17.70 -3.54
CA VAL A 64 3.76 17.19 -2.90
C VAL A 64 4.05 15.89 -2.17
N VAL A 65 3.49 15.73 -0.98
CA VAL A 65 3.42 14.46 -0.27
C VAL A 65 1.96 14.06 -0.13
N SER A 66 1.62 12.83 -0.48
CA SER A 66 0.26 12.34 -0.40
C SER A 66 0.17 10.97 0.28
N VAL A 67 -0.98 10.72 0.92
CA VAL A 67 -1.34 9.43 1.52
C VAL A 67 -2.68 9.00 0.94
N GLY A 68 -2.71 7.86 0.28
CA GLY A 68 -3.88 7.28 -0.35
C GLY A 68 -4.88 6.69 0.63
N GLU A 69 -6.06 6.33 0.13
CA GLU A 69 -7.09 5.64 0.91
C GLU A 69 -6.58 4.30 1.49
N ASP A 70 -5.67 3.63 0.78
CA ASP A 70 -4.99 2.40 1.19
C ASP A 70 -3.77 2.63 2.08
N TYR A 71 -3.52 3.89 2.48
CA TYR A 71 -2.34 4.35 3.22
C TYR A 71 -1.01 4.20 2.47
N SER A 72 -1.02 3.92 1.18
CA SER A 72 0.16 4.11 0.35
C SER A 72 0.57 5.57 0.37
N TRP A 73 1.87 5.86 0.40
CA TRP A 73 2.35 7.23 0.34
C TRP A 73 3.16 7.48 -0.92
N ARG A 74 3.07 8.71 -1.40
CA ARG A 74 3.68 9.14 -2.66
C ARG A 74 4.35 10.48 -2.50
N LEU A 75 5.39 10.67 -3.29
CA LEU A 75 5.94 11.99 -3.57
C LEU A 75 5.50 12.42 -4.96
N GLY A 76 5.17 13.70 -5.10
CA GLY A 76 4.84 14.31 -6.39
C GLY A 76 5.75 15.50 -6.63
N PHE A 77 6.23 15.66 -7.86
CA PHE A 77 7.05 16.79 -8.27
C PHE A 77 6.44 17.41 -9.51
N ALA A 78 6.16 18.70 -9.47
CA ALA A 78 5.61 19.43 -10.61
C ALA A 78 6.46 20.67 -10.92
N HIS A 79 6.64 20.97 -12.20
CA HIS A 79 7.30 22.19 -12.67
C HIS A 79 6.73 22.62 -14.03
N GLU A 80 6.46 23.89 -14.19
CA GLU A 80 5.80 24.45 -15.37
C GLU A 80 6.57 24.20 -16.67
N ASN A 81 7.90 24.20 -16.60
CA ASN A 81 8.76 24.07 -17.78
C ASN A 81 9.10 22.62 -18.12
N TRP A 82 8.61 21.64 -17.37
CA TRP A 82 8.85 20.24 -17.75
C TRP A 82 8.01 19.84 -18.95
N GLN A 83 8.60 19.01 -19.81
CA GLN A 83 7.93 18.40 -20.96
C GLN A 83 8.13 16.88 -20.93
N LEU A 84 7.38 16.24 -20.06
CA LEU A 84 7.46 14.82 -19.80
C LEU A 84 6.45 14.06 -20.66
N THR A 85 6.80 12.84 -21.04
CA THR A 85 5.87 11.93 -21.72
C THR A 85 5.09 11.14 -20.67
N ALA A 86 3.78 11.37 -20.59
CA ALA A 86 2.91 10.67 -19.65
C ALA A 86 3.02 9.15 -19.80
N GLY A 87 3.16 8.44 -18.67
CA GLY A 87 3.30 6.98 -18.63
C GLY A 87 4.71 6.44 -18.91
N GLN A 88 5.66 7.27 -19.31
CA GLN A 88 7.05 6.86 -19.53
C GLN A 88 7.84 6.98 -18.22
N ALA A 89 7.89 5.90 -17.45
CA ALA A 89 8.64 5.87 -16.20
C ALA A 89 10.15 6.03 -16.40
N PHE A 90 10.82 6.65 -15.44
CA PHE A 90 12.27 6.81 -15.42
C PHE A 90 12.84 6.55 -14.01
N ALA A 91 14.11 6.16 -13.97
CA ALA A 91 14.81 5.92 -12.70
C ALA A 91 15.05 7.23 -11.95
N LEU A 92 14.80 7.20 -10.65
CA LEU A 92 14.99 8.29 -9.72
C LEU A 92 15.74 7.78 -8.48
N ALA A 93 16.81 8.44 -8.06
CA ALA A 93 17.51 8.15 -6.83
C ALA A 93 17.21 9.24 -5.80
N LEU A 94 16.73 8.85 -4.62
CA LEU A 94 16.45 9.74 -3.50
C LEU A 94 17.44 9.51 -2.38
N THR A 95 17.92 10.59 -1.74
CA THR A 95 18.69 10.51 -0.50
C THR A 95 18.06 11.43 0.55
N PHE A 96 18.20 11.07 1.82
CA PHE A 96 17.77 11.86 2.96
C PHE A 96 18.98 12.13 3.86
N ASP A 97 19.35 13.42 4.06
CA ASP A 97 20.51 13.83 4.86
C ASP A 97 21.83 13.09 4.49
N GLY A 98 22.02 12.81 3.19
CA GLY A 98 23.21 12.11 2.71
C GLY A 98 23.27 10.60 3.01
N GLN A 99 22.18 10.01 3.51
CA GLN A 99 22.08 8.56 3.67
C GLN A 99 22.14 7.84 2.30
N PRO A 100 22.39 6.53 2.27
CA PRO A 100 22.42 5.76 1.01
C PRO A 100 21.20 6.00 0.14
N ALA A 101 21.44 6.11 -1.17
CA ALA A 101 20.37 6.41 -2.13
C ALA A 101 19.36 5.28 -2.22
N ILE A 102 18.09 5.67 -2.34
CA ILE A 102 16.96 4.77 -2.58
C ILE A 102 16.56 4.95 -4.05
N ASN A 103 16.61 3.86 -4.80
CA ASN A 103 16.20 3.85 -6.19
C ASN A 103 14.68 3.60 -6.28
N VAL A 104 13.97 4.54 -6.89
CA VAL A 104 12.53 4.49 -7.12
C VAL A 104 12.22 4.84 -8.58
N GLN A 105 10.97 4.71 -8.99
CA GLN A 105 10.52 5.07 -10.33
C GLN A 105 9.69 6.34 -10.28
N GLY A 106 10.11 7.33 -11.07
CA GLY A 106 9.29 8.49 -11.37
C GLY A 106 8.33 8.16 -12.51
N LEU A 107 7.02 8.27 -12.30
CA LEU A 107 6.00 8.07 -13.30
C LEU A 107 5.35 9.40 -13.66
N PRO A 108 5.61 9.96 -14.85
CA PRO A 108 4.89 11.13 -15.33
C PRO A 108 3.40 10.82 -15.52
N ILE A 109 2.54 11.59 -14.88
CA ILE A 109 1.08 11.51 -15.06
C ILE A 109 0.53 12.61 -15.96
N GLY A 110 1.40 13.45 -16.47
CA GLY A 110 1.17 14.54 -17.43
C GLY A 110 2.49 15.12 -17.86
N SER A 111 2.47 16.21 -18.62
CA SER A 111 3.68 16.87 -19.10
C SER A 111 4.49 17.57 -18.02
N HIS A 112 3.89 17.93 -16.90
CA HIS A 112 4.49 18.75 -15.86
C HIS A 112 4.54 18.13 -14.47
N LEU A 113 4.03 16.90 -14.29
CA LEU A 113 3.89 16.24 -13.00
C LEU A 113 4.41 14.80 -13.03
N VAL A 114 5.26 14.48 -12.07
CA VAL A 114 5.80 13.15 -11.81
C VAL A 114 5.29 12.66 -10.47
N ASN A 115 4.75 11.45 -10.44
CA ASN A 115 4.45 10.73 -9.21
C ASN A 115 5.51 9.67 -8.94
N VAL A 116 5.84 9.51 -7.67
CA VAL A 116 6.77 8.50 -7.17
C VAL A 116 6.06 7.71 -6.08
N ASP A 117 5.70 6.48 -6.37
CA ASP A 117 5.17 5.57 -5.36
C ASP A 117 6.31 5.18 -4.41
N MET A 118 6.16 5.52 -3.15
CA MET A 118 7.19 5.29 -2.15
C MET A 118 7.00 3.94 -1.49
N PRO A 119 8.08 3.20 -1.24
CA PRO A 119 7.99 1.94 -0.49
C PRO A 119 7.36 2.15 0.89
N ALA A 120 6.46 1.25 1.29
CA ALA A 120 5.85 1.24 2.62
C ALA A 120 6.83 0.70 3.67
N ASN A 121 7.99 1.35 3.79
CA ASN A 121 9.09 0.97 4.68
C ASN A 121 9.13 1.96 5.85
N SER A 122 8.98 1.45 7.08
CA SER A 122 9.00 2.27 8.30
C SER A 122 10.30 3.03 8.49
N SER A 123 11.44 2.42 8.18
CA SER A 123 12.76 3.09 8.22
C SER A 123 12.82 4.26 7.24
N LEU A 124 12.31 4.09 6.02
CA LEU A 124 12.27 5.13 5.01
C LEU A 124 11.32 6.27 5.40
N ILE A 125 10.15 5.93 5.92
CA ILE A 125 9.20 6.90 6.47
C ILE A 125 9.85 7.66 7.63
N GLY A 126 10.56 6.95 8.53
CA GLY A 126 11.32 7.54 9.64
C GLY A 126 12.44 8.47 9.15
N GLN A 127 13.17 8.08 8.11
CA GLN A 127 14.18 8.93 7.47
C GLN A 127 13.55 10.20 6.90
N PHE A 128 12.49 10.09 6.10
CA PHE A 128 11.78 11.25 5.55
C PHE A 128 11.28 12.20 6.64
N ARG A 129 10.71 11.67 7.73
CA ARG A 129 10.20 12.46 8.85
C ARG A 129 11.29 13.22 9.61
N LYS A 130 12.48 12.65 9.74
CA LYS A 130 13.62 13.23 10.49
C LYS A 130 14.52 14.09 9.62
N ALA A 131 14.50 13.90 8.30
CA ALA A 131 15.40 14.55 7.38
C ALA A 131 15.19 16.06 7.31
N LYS A 132 16.30 16.78 7.19
CA LYS A 132 16.34 18.22 6.92
C LYS A 132 16.49 18.51 5.43
N VAL A 133 17.11 17.60 4.71
CA VAL A 133 17.39 17.74 3.29
C VAL A 133 17.07 16.43 2.56
N MET A 134 16.33 16.53 1.47
CA MET A 134 16.19 15.46 0.50
C MET A 134 16.87 15.87 -0.80
N THR A 135 17.61 14.95 -1.41
CA THR A 135 18.08 15.13 -2.79
C THR A 135 17.42 14.11 -3.70
N ALA A 136 17.10 14.54 -4.90
CA ALA A 136 16.55 13.70 -5.95
C ALA A 136 17.45 13.80 -7.18
N PHE A 137 17.99 12.67 -7.64
CA PHE A 137 18.78 12.60 -8.86
C PHE A 137 17.98 11.89 -9.95
N ALA A 138 17.70 12.57 -11.04
CA ALA A 138 16.94 12.07 -12.16
C ALA A 138 17.47 12.65 -13.47
N GLN A 139 17.57 11.82 -14.51
CA GLN A 139 17.94 12.25 -15.87
C GLN A 139 19.22 13.12 -15.92
N GLY A 140 20.21 12.79 -15.09
CA GLY A 140 21.47 13.52 -15.02
C GLY A 140 21.43 14.83 -14.23
N GLN A 141 20.29 15.17 -13.62
CA GLN A 141 20.12 16.40 -12.82
C GLN A 141 19.92 16.06 -11.34
N LEU A 142 20.48 16.92 -10.48
CA LEU A 142 20.35 16.85 -9.03
C LEU A 142 19.44 17.98 -8.54
N PHE A 143 18.38 17.58 -7.83
CA PHE A 143 17.45 18.50 -7.18
C PHE A 143 17.59 18.38 -5.67
N GLN A 144 17.54 19.50 -4.96
CA GLN A 144 17.64 19.54 -3.51
C GLN A 144 16.43 20.22 -2.89
N PHE A 145 15.89 19.61 -1.84
CA PHE A 145 14.71 20.07 -1.14
C PHE A 145 15.00 20.18 0.35
N THR A 146 14.86 21.38 0.92
CA THR A 146 14.92 21.56 2.37
C THR A 146 13.59 21.09 2.97
N LEU A 147 13.65 20.07 3.81
CA LEU A 147 12.47 19.50 4.45
C LEU A 147 12.22 20.20 5.79
N THR A 148 11.04 20.78 5.95
CA THR A 148 10.62 21.43 7.19
C THR A 148 9.38 20.75 7.74
N GLN A 149 9.40 20.43 9.04
CA GLN A 149 8.26 19.85 9.76
C GLN A 149 7.66 18.56 9.14
N THR A 150 8.44 17.81 8.39
CA THR A 150 8.02 16.52 7.82
C THR A 150 7.68 15.49 8.89
N ALA A 151 8.22 15.64 10.10
CA ALA A 151 7.84 14.84 11.26
C ALA A 151 6.33 14.96 11.59
N GLN A 152 5.73 16.12 11.35
CA GLN A 152 4.30 16.39 11.59
C GLN A 152 3.46 16.20 10.32
N LEU A 153 4.04 16.37 9.14
CA LEU A 153 3.34 16.31 7.86
C LEU A 153 2.68 14.93 7.61
N LEU A 154 3.45 13.86 7.67
CA LEU A 154 2.92 12.51 7.42
C LEU A 154 1.83 12.12 8.42
N PRO A 155 1.98 12.31 9.75
CA PRO A 155 0.88 12.11 10.69
C PRO A 155 -0.38 12.91 10.36
N SER A 156 -0.24 14.19 9.95
CA SER A 156 -1.39 15.02 9.57
C SER A 156 -2.13 14.47 8.34
N LEU A 157 -1.38 14.01 7.33
CA LEU A 157 -1.95 13.35 6.15
C LEU A 157 -2.66 12.04 6.50
N VAL A 158 -2.06 11.22 7.36
CA VAL A 158 -2.67 9.97 7.84
C VAL A 158 -3.94 10.25 8.64
N ASN A 159 -3.92 11.24 9.54
CA ASN A 159 -5.09 11.63 10.33
C ASN A 159 -6.24 12.12 9.44
N CYS A 160 -5.95 12.85 8.38
CA CYS A 160 -6.92 13.23 7.36
C CYS A 160 -7.58 11.97 6.74
N VAL A 161 -6.79 10.99 6.27
CA VAL A 161 -7.31 9.73 5.71
C VAL A 161 -8.15 8.97 6.74
N VAL A 162 -7.67 8.85 7.98
CA VAL A 162 -8.38 8.16 9.07
C VAL A 162 -9.72 8.82 9.38
N SER A 163 -9.75 10.17 9.46
CA SER A 163 -10.96 10.93 9.74
C SER A 163 -12.02 10.67 8.68
N ILE A 164 -11.65 10.73 7.40
CA ILE A 164 -12.59 10.50 6.30
C ILE A 164 -13.04 9.03 6.25
N LYS A 165 -12.14 8.08 6.45
CA LYS A 165 -12.51 6.65 6.46
C LYS A 165 -13.43 6.28 7.60
N LYS A 166 -13.27 6.93 8.76
CA LYS A 166 -14.11 6.67 9.94
C LYS A 166 -15.50 7.28 9.82
N ASN A 167 -15.58 8.50 9.31
CA ASN A 167 -16.79 9.33 9.35
C ASN A 167 -17.47 9.43 7.98
N GLY A 168 -16.87 8.90 6.92
CA GLY A 168 -17.27 9.13 5.54
C GLY A 168 -16.84 10.51 5.05
N ILE A 169 -16.77 10.68 3.72
CA ILE A 169 -16.29 11.89 3.08
C ILE A 169 -17.18 13.11 3.37
N ALA A 170 -18.48 12.89 3.59
CA ALA A 170 -19.43 13.95 3.94
C ALA A 170 -19.35 14.40 5.41
N ASN A 171 -18.76 13.57 6.28
CA ASN A 171 -18.71 13.78 7.73
C ASN A 171 -17.28 13.73 8.28
N GLY A 172 -16.29 13.94 7.43
CA GLY A 172 -14.86 13.89 7.78
C GLY A 172 -14.34 15.01 8.68
N GLY A 173 -15.23 15.72 9.39
CA GLY A 173 -14.87 16.86 10.24
C GLY A 173 -14.37 18.04 9.39
N GLU A 174 -13.20 18.57 9.73
CA GLU A 174 -12.56 19.67 8.96
C GLU A 174 -12.19 19.30 7.52
N PHE A 175 -12.19 17.99 7.19
CA PHE A 175 -11.92 17.44 5.85
C PHE A 175 -13.19 16.98 5.13
N ALA A 176 -14.38 17.30 5.65
CA ALA A 176 -15.64 16.91 5.02
C ALA A 176 -15.80 17.59 3.65
N VAL A 177 -16.20 16.79 2.66
CA VAL A 177 -16.61 17.30 1.36
C VAL A 177 -18.07 17.76 1.48
N ALA A 178 -18.35 19.04 1.20
CA ALA A 178 -19.72 19.53 1.16
C ALA A 178 -20.52 18.70 0.13
N ALA A 179 -21.66 18.17 0.54
CA ALA A 179 -22.54 17.44 -0.35
C ALA A 179 -22.90 18.33 -1.55
N PRO A 180 -22.85 17.84 -2.79
CA PRO A 180 -23.27 18.62 -3.95
C PRO A 180 -24.73 18.98 -3.75
N LYS A 181 -25.04 20.30 -3.84
CA LYS A 181 -26.41 20.83 -3.81
C LYS A 181 -27.21 20.09 -4.89
N PRO A 182 -28.38 19.51 -4.59
CA PRO A 182 -29.15 18.79 -5.59
C PRO A 182 -29.44 19.71 -6.77
N ALA A 183 -28.94 19.41 -7.94
CA ALA A 183 -29.40 20.01 -9.17
C ALA A 183 -30.82 19.50 -9.40
N ALA A 184 -31.73 20.43 -9.72
CA ALA A 184 -33.13 20.13 -10.00
C ALA A 184 -33.26 18.99 -11.02
N ALA A 185 -34.15 18.05 -10.71
CA ALA A 185 -34.38 16.82 -11.46
C ALA A 185 -34.71 17.12 -12.93
N ALA A 186 -33.85 16.67 -13.83
CA ALA A 186 -34.18 16.44 -15.22
C ALA A 186 -34.52 14.96 -15.39
N ALA A 187 -35.61 14.68 -16.10
CA ALA A 187 -36.20 13.36 -16.31
C ALA A 187 -35.23 12.36 -16.97
N PRO A 188 -35.40 11.05 -16.76
CA PRO A 188 -34.44 10.03 -17.12
C PRO A 188 -34.42 9.77 -18.63
N PRO A 189 -33.26 9.68 -19.26
CA PRO A 189 -33.13 9.03 -20.57
C PRO A 189 -32.97 7.52 -20.39
N GLN A 190 -33.66 6.81 -21.24
CA GLN A 190 -33.72 5.36 -21.34
C GLN A 190 -32.35 4.71 -21.52
N SER A 191 -32.28 3.54 -20.91
CA SER A 191 -31.25 2.53 -20.96
C SER A 191 -30.64 2.28 -22.34
N ALA A 192 -29.34 2.56 -22.46
CA ALA A 192 -28.48 1.90 -23.43
C ALA A 192 -27.39 1.14 -22.67
N SER A 193 -27.33 -0.16 -22.89
CA SER A 193 -26.37 -1.08 -22.28
C SER A 193 -24.92 -0.64 -22.61
N ALA A 194 -24.19 -0.28 -21.56
CA ALA A 194 -22.77 0.06 -21.66
C ALA A 194 -21.92 -1.21 -21.87
N PRO A 195 -20.87 -1.16 -22.71
CA PRO A 195 -19.92 -2.27 -22.82
C PRO A 195 -19.14 -2.43 -21.51
N PRO A 196 -18.68 -3.67 -21.18
CA PRO A 196 -17.99 -3.93 -19.94
C PRO A 196 -16.68 -3.13 -19.86
N LYS A 197 -16.50 -2.38 -18.75
CA LYS A 197 -15.28 -1.66 -18.46
C LYS A 197 -14.11 -2.63 -18.31
N PRO A 198 -12.93 -2.35 -18.86
CA PRO A 198 -11.74 -3.14 -18.55
C PRO A 198 -11.44 -3.00 -17.06
N SER A 199 -11.49 -4.11 -16.33
CA SER A 199 -11.07 -4.18 -14.94
C SER A 199 -9.56 -3.90 -14.89
N LYS A 200 -9.15 -2.88 -14.17
CA LYS A 200 -7.74 -2.72 -13.80
C LYS A 200 -7.39 -3.91 -12.91
N THR A 201 -6.63 -4.84 -13.43
CA THR A 201 -6.05 -5.95 -12.65
C THR A 201 -5.07 -5.35 -11.66
N VAL A 202 -5.47 -5.19 -10.43
CA VAL A 202 -4.55 -4.84 -9.33
C VAL A 202 -3.74 -6.11 -9.06
N LYS A 203 -2.45 -6.09 -9.41
CA LYS A 203 -1.55 -7.17 -9.01
C LYS A 203 -1.22 -6.99 -7.54
N GLN A 204 -1.80 -7.82 -6.69
CA GLN A 204 -1.40 -7.97 -5.30
C GLN A 204 -0.36 -9.08 -5.21
N THR A 205 0.67 -8.89 -4.39
CA THR A 205 1.72 -9.88 -4.14
C THR A 205 1.83 -10.13 -2.64
N GLY A 206 2.12 -11.36 -2.27
CA GLY A 206 2.31 -11.78 -0.89
C GLY A 206 3.05 -13.11 -0.86
N THR A 207 3.19 -13.67 0.32
CA THR A 207 3.79 -14.97 0.57
C THR A 207 2.74 -15.95 1.05
N GLY A 208 2.96 -17.23 0.84
CA GLY A 208 2.20 -18.33 1.44
C GLY A 208 3.15 -19.49 1.73
N PHE A 209 2.71 -20.43 2.52
CA PHE A 209 3.46 -21.66 2.76
C PHE A 209 2.58 -22.90 2.70
N VAL A 210 3.17 -23.99 2.25
CA VAL A 210 2.47 -25.27 2.07
C VAL A 210 2.25 -25.91 3.43
N ILE A 211 0.97 -26.25 3.74
CA ILE A 211 0.60 -26.83 5.04
C ILE A 211 0.18 -28.30 4.95
N SER A 212 -0.12 -28.79 3.75
CA SER A 212 -0.45 -30.19 3.55
C SER A 212 0.08 -30.75 2.24
N ALA A 213 0.36 -32.05 2.20
CA ALA A 213 0.80 -32.75 0.99
C ALA A 213 -0.25 -32.70 -0.15
N ASN A 214 -1.52 -32.47 0.17
CA ASN A 214 -2.62 -32.37 -0.80
C ASN A 214 -2.72 -31.01 -1.50
N GLY A 215 -1.70 -30.16 -1.36
CA GLY A 215 -1.65 -28.91 -2.09
C GLY A 215 -2.26 -27.70 -1.36
N HIS A 216 -2.55 -27.80 -0.06
CA HIS A 216 -3.06 -26.68 0.70
C HIS A 216 -1.93 -25.70 1.04
N VAL A 217 -2.20 -24.41 0.80
CA VAL A 217 -1.31 -23.29 1.05
C VAL A 217 -2.05 -22.29 1.93
N VAL A 218 -1.43 -21.81 2.99
CA VAL A 218 -1.96 -20.74 3.82
C VAL A 218 -1.27 -19.41 3.50
N THR A 219 -2.04 -18.33 3.56
CA THR A 219 -1.58 -16.95 3.39
C THR A 219 -2.49 -16.01 4.19
N ASN A 220 -2.22 -14.70 4.17
CA ASN A 220 -3.17 -13.73 4.72
C ASN A 220 -4.37 -13.50 3.79
N GLN A 221 -5.52 -13.20 4.39
CA GLN A 221 -6.75 -12.86 3.65
C GLN A 221 -6.54 -11.60 2.79
N HIS A 222 -5.90 -10.56 3.35
CA HIS A 222 -5.66 -9.33 2.61
C HIS A 222 -4.74 -9.51 1.38
N VAL A 223 -3.96 -10.59 1.28
CA VAL A 223 -3.12 -10.91 0.10
C VAL A 223 -3.98 -11.33 -1.08
N ILE A 224 -5.15 -11.92 -0.82
CA ILE A 224 -6.09 -12.38 -1.86
C ILE A 224 -7.31 -11.48 -2.01
N GLU A 225 -7.44 -10.45 -1.17
CA GLU A 225 -8.56 -9.52 -1.19
C GLU A 225 -8.68 -8.81 -2.53
N GLY A 226 -9.88 -8.80 -3.12
CA GLY A 226 -10.13 -8.14 -4.40
C GLY A 226 -9.51 -8.81 -5.63
N CYS A 227 -8.94 -10.01 -5.51
CA CYS A 227 -8.48 -10.79 -6.64
C CYS A 227 -9.66 -11.22 -7.52
N VAL A 228 -9.79 -10.63 -8.70
CA VAL A 228 -10.87 -10.91 -9.67
C VAL A 228 -10.45 -11.95 -10.71
N GLY A 229 -9.22 -12.43 -10.66
CA GLY A 229 -8.61 -13.35 -11.61
C GLY A 229 -7.97 -14.57 -10.98
N ASP A 230 -7.16 -15.28 -11.77
CA ASP A 230 -6.42 -16.44 -11.30
C ASP A 230 -5.39 -16.05 -10.23
N ILE A 231 -5.45 -16.67 -9.07
CA ILE A 231 -4.39 -16.62 -8.06
C ILE A 231 -3.32 -17.60 -8.51
N GLN A 232 -2.07 -17.14 -8.53
CA GLN A 232 -0.92 -17.95 -8.89
C GLN A 232 0.09 -17.95 -7.74
N GLY A 233 0.57 -19.14 -7.38
CA GLY A 233 1.72 -19.33 -6.51
C GLY A 233 2.94 -19.67 -7.35
N ASN A 234 4.08 -19.10 -7.01
CA ASN A 234 5.36 -19.41 -7.63
C ASN A 234 6.36 -19.80 -6.57
N LEU A 235 6.88 -21.02 -6.65
CA LEU A 235 8.03 -21.43 -5.87
C LEU A 235 9.29 -21.06 -6.63
N SER A 236 10.33 -20.57 -5.94
CA SER A 236 11.58 -20.15 -6.58
C SER A 236 12.14 -21.25 -7.50
N GLY A 237 12.35 -20.91 -8.77
CA GLY A 237 12.86 -21.86 -9.78
C GLY A 237 11.82 -22.80 -10.40
N GLU A 238 10.55 -22.74 -10.00
CA GLU A 238 9.49 -23.60 -10.54
C GLU A 238 8.49 -22.81 -11.37
N SER A 239 7.69 -23.51 -12.18
CA SER A 239 6.61 -22.91 -12.96
C SER A 239 5.46 -22.50 -12.04
N PRO A 240 4.80 -21.36 -12.31
CA PRO A 240 3.64 -20.90 -11.53
C PRO A 240 2.51 -21.92 -11.48
N VAL A 241 1.95 -22.14 -10.29
CA VAL A 241 0.84 -23.06 -10.03
C VAL A 241 -0.43 -22.25 -9.77
N LYS A 242 -1.54 -22.62 -10.43
CA LYS A 242 -2.85 -22.03 -10.15
C LYS A 242 -3.36 -22.47 -8.78
N LEU A 243 -3.82 -21.50 -8.01
CA LEU A 243 -4.40 -21.68 -6.68
C LEU A 243 -5.87 -21.28 -6.69
N ARG A 244 -6.71 -22.05 -5.99
CA ARG A 244 -8.10 -21.67 -5.72
C ARG A 244 -8.30 -21.39 -4.25
N VAL A 245 -9.14 -20.42 -3.93
CA VAL A 245 -9.55 -20.16 -2.54
C VAL A 245 -10.42 -21.30 -2.05
N VAL A 246 -10.08 -21.86 -0.90
CA VAL A 246 -10.86 -22.89 -0.19
C VAL A 246 -11.67 -22.26 0.92
N SER A 247 -11.03 -21.41 1.75
CA SER A 247 -11.64 -20.72 2.88
C SER A 247 -10.91 -19.41 3.15
N SER A 248 -11.59 -18.45 3.79
CA SER A 248 -10.97 -17.21 4.24
C SER A 248 -11.63 -16.72 5.53
N ASP A 249 -10.85 -16.06 6.37
CA ASP A 249 -11.26 -15.43 7.64
C ASP A 249 -10.71 -14.01 7.68
N GLU A 250 -11.59 -13.03 7.43
CA GLU A 250 -11.24 -11.61 7.46
C GLU A 250 -10.89 -11.13 8.87
N THR A 251 -11.51 -11.74 9.90
CA THR A 251 -11.31 -11.33 11.30
C THR A 251 -9.90 -11.63 11.77
N ASN A 252 -9.38 -12.81 11.39
CA ASN A 252 -8.05 -13.26 11.75
C ASN A 252 -7.02 -13.04 10.62
N ASP A 253 -7.45 -12.49 9.48
CA ASP A 253 -6.62 -12.26 8.30
C ASP A 253 -5.94 -13.54 7.79
N LEU A 254 -6.73 -14.62 7.66
CA LEU A 254 -6.28 -15.93 7.22
C LEU A 254 -6.98 -16.34 5.92
N ALA A 255 -6.26 -16.98 5.02
CA ALA A 255 -6.81 -17.58 3.83
C ALA A 255 -6.16 -18.95 3.55
N LEU A 256 -6.98 -19.88 3.12
CA LEU A 256 -6.59 -21.21 2.69
C LEU A 256 -6.79 -21.33 1.19
N LEU A 257 -5.71 -21.65 0.51
CA LEU A 257 -5.66 -21.88 -0.93
C LEU A 257 -5.35 -23.34 -1.22
N GLN A 258 -5.71 -23.80 -2.40
CA GLN A 258 -5.34 -25.14 -2.86
C GLN A 258 -4.79 -25.13 -4.28
N ALA A 259 -3.62 -25.74 -4.44
CA ALA A 259 -3.03 -26.12 -5.71
C ALA A 259 -3.60 -27.48 -6.19
N ARG A 260 -3.65 -27.68 -7.50
CA ARG A 260 -3.95 -29.00 -8.08
C ARG A 260 -2.68 -29.86 -8.24
N THR A 261 -1.80 -29.80 -7.25
CA THR A 261 -0.56 -30.57 -7.22
C THR A 261 -0.28 -31.02 -5.78
N SER A 262 0.53 -32.05 -5.62
CA SER A 262 0.99 -32.50 -4.31
C SER A 262 2.39 -31.95 -4.02
N PHE A 263 2.65 -31.69 -2.75
CA PHE A 263 3.96 -31.25 -2.29
C PHE A 263 4.60 -32.30 -1.40
N LYS A 264 5.90 -32.51 -1.56
CA LYS A 264 6.68 -33.44 -0.71
C LYS A 264 7.03 -32.81 0.62
N GLU A 265 7.34 -31.52 0.59
CA GLU A 265 7.75 -30.78 1.77
C GLU A 265 6.60 -29.88 2.22
N ILE A 266 6.25 -29.99 3.49
CA ILE A 266 5.16 -29.26 4.11
C ILE A 266 5.64 -28.64 5.42
N ALA A 267 5.11 -27.48 5.74
CA ALA A 267 5.42 -26.81 7.00
C ALA A 267 4.76 -27.55 8.17
N SER A 268 5.49 -27.67 9.27
CA SER A 268 5.00 -28.25 10.52
C SER A 268 4.77 -27.15 11.54
N ILE A 269 3.64 -27.19 12.23
CA ILE A 269 3.28 -26.19 13.24
C ILE A 269 3.82 -26.64 14.60
N ARG A 270 4.57 -25.77 15.28
CA ARG A 270 5.01 -25.98 16.65
C ARG A 270 3.81 -26.08 17.60
N SER A 271 3.74 -27.15 18.40
CA SER A 271 2.68 -27.34 19.37
C SER A 271 2.95 -26.64 20.70
N LYS A 272 4.21 -26.55 21.13
CA LYS A 272 4.59 -25.85 22.36
C LYS A 272 4.45 -24.33 22.23
N PRO A 273 4.03 -23.63 23.30
CA PRO A 273 3.98 -22.16 23.30
C PRO A 273 5.33 -21.55 23.00
N ILE A 274 5.30 -20.41 22.32
CA ILE A 274 6.47 -19.53 22.12
C ILE A 274 6.53 -18.51 23.25
N HIS A 275 7.73 -18.04 23.62
CA HIS A 275 7.95 -17.11 24.70
C HIS A 275 8.65 -15.83 24.22
N PRO A 276 8.52 -14.72 24.95
CA PRO A 276 9.33 -13.54 24.70
C PRO A 276 10.81 -13.88 24.83
N GLY A 277 11.63 -13.40 23.87
CA GLY A 277 13.05 -13.71 23.77
C GLY A 277 13.37 -14.93 22.87
N ASP A 278 12.38 -15.76 22.52
CA ASP A 278 12.61 -16.88 21.56
C ASP A 278 13.04 -16.32 20.20
N SER A 279 14.08 -16.91 19.64
CA SER A 279 14.58 -16.58 18.29
C SER A 279 13.57 -16.97 17.22
N VAL A 280 13.39 -16.10 16.23
CA VAL A 280 12.48 -16.33 15.10
C VAL A 280 13.10 -15.95 13.78
N VAL A 281 12.65 -16.66 12.73
CA VAL A 281 13.05 -16.45 11.34
C VAL A 281 11.78 -16.20 10.52
N ALA A 282 11.70 -15.05 9.86
CA ALA A 282 10.64 -14.74 8.92
C ALA A 282 11.13 -14.99 7.49
N ILE A 283 10.35 -15.72 6.70
CA ILE A 283 10.64 -16.04 5.30
C ILE A 283 9.52 -15.48 4.43
N GLY A 284 9.90 -14.85 3.30
CA GLY A 284 8.91 -14.33 2.36
C GLY A 284 9.52 -13.79 1.08
N TYR A 285 8.65 -13.29 0.21
CA TYR A 285 9.00 -12.71 -1.09
C TYR A 285 8.70 -11.20 -1.10
N PRO A 286 9.47 -10.38 -0.36
CA PRO A 286 9.24 -8.94 -0.34
C PRO A 286 9.49 -8.36 -1.73
N PHE A 287 8.55 -7.55 -2.22
CA PHE A 287 8.65 -6.87 -3.50
C PHE A 287 9.04 -7.81 -4.66
N HIS A 288 8.42 -9.01 -4.72
CA HIS A 288 8.68 -10.01 -5.76
C HIS A 288 8.68 -9.38 -7.17
N GLY A 289 9.75 -9.62 -7.92
CA GLY A 289 9.95 -9.06 -9.26
C GLY A 289 10.50 -7.63 -9.30
N LEU A 290 10.64 -6.96 -8.14
CA LEU A 290 11.24 -5.63 -8.04
C LEU A 290 12.66 -5.68 -7.43
N LEU A 291 12.85 -6.43 -6.33
CA LEU A 291 14.15 -6.56 -5.66
C LEU A 291 14.83 -7.88 -5.98
N THR A 292 14.09 -8.97 -5.89
CA THR A 292 14.56 -10.33 -6.17
C THR A 292 13.38 -11.20 -6.63
N SER A 293 13.66 -12.22 -7.41
CA SER A 293 12.70 -13.29 -7.71
C SER A 293 12.79 -14.44 -6.70
N ASP A 294 13.72 -14.36 -5.76
CA ASP A 294 13.94 -15.35 -4.71
C ASP A 294 13.35 -14.89 -3.37
N PHE A 295 13.23 -15.81 -2.41
CA PHE A 295 12.78 -15.48 -1.06
C PHE A 295 13.87 -14.77 -0.26
N THR A 296 13.44 -13.99 0.72
CA THR A 296 14.32 -13.38 1.71
C THR A 296 14.11 -14.00 3.07
N VAL A 297 15.17 -14.03 3.86
CA VAL A 297 15.19 -14.53 5.23
C VAL A 297 15.61 -13.40 6.15
N THR A 298 14.79 -13.12 7.16
CA THR A 298 15.10 -12.14 8.20
C THR A 298 15.00 -12.80 9.57
N THR A 299 15.86 -12.40 10.49
CA THR A 299 15.93 -12.96 11.84
C THR A 299 15.62 -11.92 12.91
N GLY A 300 15.08 -12.37 14.02
CA GLY A 300 14.79 -11.55 15.18
C GLY A 300 14.38 -12.40 16.37
N VAL A 301 13.66 -11.76 17.30
CA VAL A 301 13.11 -12.43 18.49
C VAL A 301 11.64 -12.06 18.65
N VAL A 302 10.92 -12.85 19.45
CA VAL A 302 9.60 -12.49 19.94
C VAL A 302 9.76 -11.43 21.01
N ASN A 303 9.20 -10.24 20.81
CA ASN A 303 9.25 -9.14 21.77
C ASN A 303 8.08 -9.18 22.76
N SER A 304 6.88 -9.58 22.26
CA SER A 304 5.67 -9.65 23.08
C SER A 304 4.71 -10.70 22.55
N LEU A 305 3.89 -11.24 23.46
CA LEU A 305 2.82 -12.19 23.13
C LEU A 305 1.48 -11.50 22.81
N SER A 306 1.49 -10.21 22.57
CA SER A 306 0.31 -9.48 22.10
C SER A 306 0.67 -8.42 21.07
N GLY A 307 -0.29 -8.13 20.21
CA GLY A 307 -0.22 -7.08 19.21
C GLY A 307 -0.66 -5.72 19.73
N VAL A 308 -0.99 -4.82 18.83
CA VAL A 308 -1.49 -3.47 19.14
C VAL A 308 -2.78 -3.56 19.95
N LEU A 309 -2.92 -2.67 20.92
CA LEU A 309 -4.06 -2.64 21.85
C LEU A 309 -4.28 -3.97 22.61
N ASN A 310 -3.19 -4.66 22.92
CA ASN A 310 -3.19 -5.94 23.63
C ASN A 310 -3.95 -7.06 22.90
N ASP A 311 -3.96 -7.02 21.55
CA ASP A 311 -4.59 -8.06 20.74
C ASP A 311 -3.81 -9.38 20.87
N THR A 312 -4.38 -10.33 21.59
CA THR A 312 -3.75 -11.60 21.95
C THR A 312 -3.58 -12.57 20.78
N ARG A 313 -4.16 -12.29 19.62
CA ARG A 313 -4.02 -13.09 18.40
C ARG A 313 -2.65 -12.96 17.75
N PHE A 314 -1.89 -11.94 18.12
CA PHE A 314 -0.63 -11.61 17.49
C PHE A 314 0.58 -11.80 18.40
N LEU A 315 1.72 -12.03 17.75
CA LEU A 315 3.06 -11.87 18.31
C LEU A 315 3.64 -10.54 17.84
N GLN A 316 4.35 -9.84 18.70
CA GLN A 316 5.23 -8.76 18.30
C GLN A 316 6.64 -9.33 18.12
N ILE A 317 7.29 -9.02 17.00
CA ILE A 317 8.61 -9.53 16.64
C ILE A 317 9.56 -8.41 16.20
N SER A 318 10.86 -8.60 16.41
CA SER A 318 11.90 -7.69 15.92
C SER A 318 12.43 -8.06 14.53
N ALA A 319 12.12 -9.25 14.01
CA ALA A 319 12.50 -9.64 12.65
C ALA A 319 11.95 -8.62 11.65
N PRO A 320 12.79 -7.99 10.80
CA PRO A 320 12.33 -7.02 9.81
C PRO A 320 11.41 -7.71 8.79
N VAL A 321 10.23 -7.14 8.56
CA VAL A 321 9.31 -7.60 7.52
C VAL A 321 8.88 -6.45 6.62
N GLN A 322 8.63 -6.76 5.35
CA GLN A 322 8.31 -5.81 4.29
C GLN A 322 7.00 -6.21 3.59
N PRO A 323 6.34 -5.29 2.85
CA PRO A 323 5.25 -5.67 1.96
C PRO A 323 5.69 -6.81 1.03
N GLY A 324 4.87 -7.87 0.98
CA GLY A 324 5.19 -9.12 0.29
C GLY A 324 5.60 -10.25 1.24
N ASN A 325 6.07 -9.98 2.47
CA ASN A 325 6.28 -11.01 3.49
C ASN A 325 4.96 -11.46 4.14
N SER A 326 3.88 -10.66 4.00
CA SER A 326 2.54 -11.03 4.50
C SER A 326 2.12 -12.41 4.03
N GLY A 327 1.65 -13.25 4.94
CA GLY A 327 1.27 -14.64 4.70
C GLY A 327 2.44 -15.64 4.78
N GLY A 328 3.68 -15.15 4.91
CA GLY A 328 4.87 -15.99 5.06
C GLY A 328 4.98 -16.64 6.44
N PRO A 329 5.70 -17.76 6.55
CA PRO A 329 5.91 -18.44 7.82
C PRO A 329 6.86 -17.65 8.72
N LEU A 330 6.53 -17.58 10.00
CA LEU A 330 7.44 -17.25 11.08
C LEU A 330 7.88 -18.57 11.71
N LEU A 331 9.17 -18.88 11.66
CA LEU A 331 9.74 -20.14 12.11
C LEU A 331 10.55 -19.94 13.38
N ASP A 332 10.67 -20.98 14.19
CA ASP A 332 11.68 -21.05 15.24
C ASP A 332 13.03 -21.59 14.69
N SER A 333 14.01 -21.79 15.57
CA SER A 333 15.33 -22.32 15.24
C SER A 333 15.33 -23.74 14.70
N ASN A 334 14.24 -24.49 14.88
CA ASN A 334 14.07 -25.86 14.36
C ASN A 334 13.37 -25.89 12.99
N GLY A 335 12.95 -24.73 12.47
CA GLY A 335 12.17 -24.62 11.23
C GLY A 335 10.68 -24.91 11.42
N GLU A 336 10.17 -24.90 12.65
CA GLU A 336 8.78 -25.13 12.97
C GLU A 336 8.01 -23.81 12.95
N VAL A 337 6.80 -23.81 12.38
CA VAL A 337 5.96 -22.61 12.29
C VAL A 337 5.47 -22.20 13.69
N VAL A 338 5.82 -21.00 14.11
CA VAL A 338 5.40 -20.37 15.36
C VAL A 338 4.40 -19.22 15.14
N GLY A 339 4.20 -18.84 13.88
CA GLY A 339 3.24 -17.82 13.48
C GLY A 339 3.24 -17.60 11.99
N MET A 340 2.38 -16.69 11.53
CA MET A 340 2.31 -16.22 10.14
C MET A 340 2.50 -14.70 10.10
N VAL A 341 3.43 -14.21 9.30
CA VAL A 341 3.75 -12.79 9.19
C VAL A 341 2.53 -12.00 8.69
N ALA A 342 2.20 -10.90 9.36
CA ALA A 342 1.08 -10.01 9.05
C ALA A 342 1.55 -8.55 8.97
N ALA A 343 2.33 -8.23 7.95
CA ALA A 343 3.01 -6.94 7.84
C ALA A 343 2.06 -5.73 7.72
N LYS A 344 0.87 -5.90 7.12
CA LYS A 344 -0.02 -4.78 6.77
C LYS A 344 -0.99 -4.35 7.88
N LEU A 345 -1.60 -5.30 8.60
CA LEU A 345 -2.75 -5.02 9.47
C LEU A 345 -2.40 -4.31 10.77
N ASN A 346 -1.26 -4.61 11.34
CA ASN A 346 -0.91 -4.12 12.67
C ASN A 346 -0.17 -2.79 12.65
N ALA A 347 0.62 -2.50 11.61
CA ALA A 347 1.20 -1.18 11.44
C ALA A 347 0.12 -0.09 11.36
N LEU A 348 -0.98 -0.35 10.65
CA LEU A 348 -2.12 0.56 10.56
C LEU A 348 -2.88 0.73 11.89
N LYS A 349 -3.06 -0.36 12.66
CA LYS A 349 -3.66 -0.29 13.99
C LYS A 349 -2.78 0.50 14.96
N PHE A 350 -1.47 0.33 14.87
CA PHE A 350 -0.51 1.05 15.71
C PHE A 350 -0.53 2.56 15.41
N VAL A 351 -0.47 2.95 14.13
CA VAL A 351 -0.59 4.36 13.73
C VAL A 351 -1.92 4.97 14.18
N LYS A 352 -3.02 4.21 14.10
CA LYS A 352 -4.32 4.65 14.62
C LYS A 352 -4.33 4.86 16.13
N ALA A 353 -3.59 4.06 16.88
CA ALA A 353 -3.58 4.11 18.34
C ALA A 353 -2.60 5.14 18.90
N THR A 354 -1.48 5.37 18.25
CA THR A 354 -0.36 6.17 18.77
C THR A 354 -0.07 7.42 17.96
N GLY A 355 -0.56 7.52 16.73
CA GLY A 355 -0.17 8.55 15.77
C GLY A 355 1.24 8.35 15.19
N ASP A 356 1.98 7.35 15.67
CA ASP A 356 3.35 7.05 15.26
C ASP A 356 3.46 5.72 14.52
N MET A 357 4.38 5.66 13.54
CA MET A 357 4.79 4.39 12.94
C MET A 357 5.81 3.71 13.83
N PRO A 358 5.59 2.45 14.21
CA PRO A 358 6.56 1.74 15.03
C PRO A 358 7.85 1.49 14.24
N GLU A 359 8.98 1.87 14.81
CA GLU A 359 10.29 1.43 14.30
C GLU A 359 10.59 0.04 14.88
N ASN A 360 10.88 -0.95 14.02
CA ASN A 360 11.24 -2.33 14.39
C ASN A 360 10.16 -3.09 15.20
N ILE A 361 8.91 -2.69 15.08
CA ILE A 361 7.77 -3.43 15.65
C ILE A 361 7.02 -4.08 14.48
N ASN A 362 7.16 -5.39 14.37
CA ASN A 362 6.50 -6.19 13.36
C ASN A 362 5.61 -7.23 14.05
N PHE A 363 4.69 -7.81 13.31
CA PHE A 363 3.68 -8.67 13.89
C PHE A 363 3.51 -9.96 13.09
N ALA A 364 3.14 -11.01 13.82
CA ALA A 364 2.74 -12.28 13.23
C ALA A 364 1.47 -12.81 13.92
N ILE A 365 0.61 -13.46 13.17
CA ILE A 365 -0.56 -14.18 13.70
C ILE A 365 -0.05 -15.42 14.41
N LYS A 366 -0.53 -15.67 15.63
CA LYS A 366 -0.15 -16.85 16.40
C LYS A 366 -0.66 -18.15 15.78
N THR A 367 0.06 -19.23 16.03
CA THR A 367 -0.34 -20.58 15.61
C THR A 367 -1.68 -21.04 16.17
N GLY A 368 -2.14 -20.50 17.29
CA GLY A 368 -3.47 -20.81 17.82
C GLY A 368 -4.58 -20.44 16.83
N ALA A 369 -4.62 -19.17 16.38
CA ALA A 369 -5.60 -18.72 15.41
C ALA A 369 -5.46 -19.47 14.05
N LEU A 370 -4.22 -19.77 13.64
CA LEU A 370 -3.97 -20.55 12.42
C LEU A 370 -4.53 -21.99 12.54
N ARG A 371 -4.29 -22.67 13.67
CA ARG A 371 -4.81 -24.03 13.91
C ARG A 371 -6.35 -24.04 13.96
N ASP A 372 -6.96 -23.12 14.71
CA ASP A 372 -8.42 -23.00 14.78
C ASP A 372 -9.02 -22.82 13.37
N PHE A 373 -8.38 -22.02 12.53
CA PHE A 373 -8.82 -21.81 11.15
C PHE A 373 -8.67 -23.07 10.28
N LEU A 374 -7.56 -23.80 10.41
CA LEU A 374 -7.31 -25.05 9.67
C LEU A 374 -8.27 -26.16 10.12
N ASP A 375 -8.52 -26.30 11.42
CA ASP A 375 -9.46 -27.27 11.99
C ASP A 375 -10.89 -26.99 11.49
N ASN A 376 -11.32 -25.74 11.50
CA ASN A 376 -12.62 -25.32 10.95
C ASN A 376 -12.73 -25.54 9.43
N SER A 377 -11.60 -25.51 8.72
CA SER A 377 -11.53 -25.79 7.28
C SER A 377 -11.37 -27.27 6.95
N VAL A 378 -11.31 -28.15 7.96
CA VAL A 378 -11.15 -29.61 7.85
C VAL A 378 -9.90 -30.00 7.06
N VAL A 379 -8.79 -29.32 7.30
CA VAL A 379 -7.49 -29.57 6.64
C VAL A 379 -6.53 -30.26 7.59
N ALA A 380 -6.01 -31.40 7.20
CA ALA A 380 -4.95 -32.08 7.94
C ALA A 380 -3.64 -31.32 7.81
N TYR A 381 -2.98 -31.04 8.93
CA TYR A 381 -1.67 -30.41 9.03
C TYR A 381 -0.79 -31.16 10.04
N GLN A 382 0.52 -30.93 9.96
CA GLN A 382 1.48 -31.54 10.90
C GLN A 382 1.75 -30.62 12.09
N THR A 383 1.76 -31.20 13.28
CA THR A 383 2.24 -30.55 14.50
C THR A 383 3.45 -31.28 15.05
N VAL A 384 4.42 -30.53 15.57
CA VAL A 384 5.64 -31.08 16.19
C VAL A 384 5.82 -30.52 17.58
N GLU A 385 6.15 -31.38 18.52
CA GLU A 385 6.61 -30.95 19.83
C GLU A 385 8.08 -30.50 19.72
N ALA A 386 8.35 -29.22 20.07
CA ALA A 386 9.71 -28.72 20.07
C ALA A 386 10.62 -29.65 20.88
N LYS A 387 11.73 -30.11 20.29
CA LYS A 387 12.74 -30.91 21.01
C LYS A 387 13.25 -30.05 22.16
N ALA A 388 13.29 -30.62 23.37
CA ALA A 388 13.95 -29.96 24.49
C ALA A 388 15.44 -29.85 24.15
N ASN A 389 15.95 -28.60 24.13
CA ASN A 389 17.39 -28.35 24.05
C ASN A 389 18.06 -28.70 25.37
#